data_91928dbc9c19838ffbff1b033d45da4d
#
_entry.id   91928dbc9c19838ffbff1b033d45da4d
#
_cell.length_a   1.000
_cell.length_b   1.000
_cell.length_c   1.000
_cell.angle_alpha   90.00
_cell.angle_beta   90.00
_cell.angle_gamma   90.00
#
_symmetry.space_group_name_H-M   'P 1'
#
loop_
_entity.id
_entity.type
_entity.pdbx_description
1 polymer ?
#
loop_
_entity_poly.entity_id
_entity_poly.type
_entity_poly.pdbx_seq_one_letter_code
_entity_poly.pdbx_strand_id
1 'polypeptide(L)'
;MCNRYRIEVEFDELWHAARPHRDMTNRANPTIDVFPDKPGPVTRNSADGERELVNLTWGMPSPPFVTKGKPDYGVTNIRNVDSPHWRRWLAPQHRCIVPWTAFCEYEDTTPKKTPRWFALNKSEPLAFFAGIWTPWKGERGSMKNPRAGDHELFGFLTCDANEVVKPIHAKAMPVILTEPAEIELWLTAEWKDAKQLQRPFPSDAMMLLPLEGAQQELLM
;
A
#
# COMPACT_ATOMS: atom_id res chain seq x y z
N MET A 1 -4.53 -10.35 -4.81
CA MET A 1 -4.40 -9.19 -3.90
C MET A 1 -2.92 -8.87 -3.80
N CYS A 2 -2.57 -7.59 -3.91
CA CYS A 2 -1.19 -7.13 -3.89
C CYS A 2 -0.47 -7.59 -2.61
N ASN A 3 0.59 -8.37 -2.78
CA ASN A 3 1.40 -8.91 -1.68
C ASN A 3 2.87 -8.50 -1.80
N ARG A 4 3.18 -7.62 -2.74
CA ARG A 4 4.52 -7.05 -2.94
C ARG A 4 4.39 -5.76 -3.71
N TYR A 5 5.06 -4.74 -3.26
CA TYR A 5 5.30 -3.51 -4.04
C TYR A 5 6.73 -3.06 -3.82
N ARG A 6 7.24 -2.22 -4.71
CA ARG A 6 8.58 -1.65 -4.58
C ARG A 6 8.55 -0.15 -4.63
N ILE A 7 9.58 0.43 -4.05
CA ILE A 7 9.88 1.84 -4.05
C ILE A 7 11.31 1.96 -4.59
N GLU A 8 11.50 2.65 -5.69
CA GLU A 8 12.81 2.89 -6.31
C GLU A 8 12.98 4.38 -6.54
N VAL A 9 13.17 5.13 -5.44
CA VAL A 9 13.39 6.58 -5.45
C VAL A 9 14.38 6.97 -4.37
N GLU A 10 15.00 8.12 -4.53
CA GLU A 10 15.82 8.72 -3.49
C GLU A 10 14.95 9.38 -2.40
N PHE A 11 15.51 9.53 -1.20
CA PHE A 11 14.79 10.12 -0.07
C PHE A 11 14.22 11.51 -0.39
N ASP A 12 14.99 12.36 -1.05
CA ASP A 12 14.57 13.73 -1.35
C ASP A 12 13.39 13.76 -2.36
N GLU A 13 13.31 12.83 -3.29
CA GLU A 13 12.17 12.68 -4.19
C GLU A 13 10.90 12.30 -3.42
N LEU A 14 11.00 11.27 -2.54
CA LEU A 14 9.89 10.88 -1.68
C LEU A 14 9.46 12.03 -0.76
N TRP A 15 10.42 12.75 -0.17
CA TRP A 15 10.16 13.88 0.70
C TRP A 15 9.38 14.98 -0.01
N HIS A 16 9.81 15.37 -1.21
CA HIS A 16 9.15 16.41 -1.99
C HIS A 16 7.75 16.00 -2.47
N ALA A 17 7.56 14.74 -2.86
CA ALA A 17 6.28 14.25 -3.34
C ALA A 17 5.25 14.08 -2.21
N ALA A 18 5.66 13.52 -1.08
CA ALA A 18 4.79 13.23 0.06
C ALA A 18 4.54 14.45 0.96
N ARG A 19 5.40 15.48 0.89
CA ARG A 19 5.33 16.74 1.66
C ARG A 19 5.11 16.53 3.16
N PRO A 20 5.89 15.70 3.84
CA PRO A 20 5.81 15.59 5.28
C PRO A 20 6.43 16.82 5.95
N HIS A 21 6.02 17.10 7.20
CA HIS A 21 6.61 18.14 8.03
C HIS A 21 7.75 17.60 8.88
N ARG A 22 7.69 16.30 9.21
CA ARG A 22 8.70 15.61 10.04
C ARG A 22 9.14 14.30 9.41
N ASP A 23 10.42 14.01 9.56
CA ASP A 23 11.02 12.71 9.23
C ASP A 23 11.28 11.90 10.49
N MET A 24 10.66 10.72 10.58
CA MET A 24 10.84 9.74 11.64
C MET A 24 11.61 8.50 11.15
N THR A 25 12.15 8.54 9.92
CA THR A 25 12.90 7.43 9.31
C THR A 25 14.41 7.59 9.44
N ASN A 26 14.88 8.73 9.98
CA ASN A 26 16.29 9.13 10.01
C ASN A 26 16.91 9.20 8.60
N ARG A 27 16.17 9.69 7.62
CA ARG A 27 16.55 9.75 6.21
C ARG A 27 16.99 8.40 5.64
N ALA A 28 16.40 7.31 6.17
CA ALA A 28 16.67 5.99 5.62
C ALA A 28 16.33 5.95 4.13
N ASN A 29 17.18 5.29 3.34
CA ASN A 29 16.92 5.13 1.90
C ASN A 29 15.58 4.41 1.70
N PRO A 30 14.60 5.01 1.01
CA PRO A 30 13.30 4.41 0.79
C PRO A 30 13.30 3.30 -0.27
N THR A 31 14.39 3.11 -1.02
CA THR A 31 14.49 2.07 -2.06
C THR A 31 14.41 0.68 -1.43
N ILE A 32 13.26 0.03 -1.59
CA ILE A 32 12.94 -1.23 -0.92
C ILE A 32 11.81 -1.99 -1.61
N ASP A 33 11.90 -3.31 -1.57
CA ASP A 33 10.76 -4.22 -1.79
C ASP A 33 10.00 -4.43 -0.48
N VAL A 34 8.72 -4.11 -0.47
CA VAL A 34 7.86 -4.24 0.71
C VAL A 34 6.97 -5.47 0.59
N PHE A 35 6.98 -6.29 1.64
CA PHE A 35 6.18 -7.52 1.77
C PHE A 35 5.24 -7.45 2.98
N PRO A 36 4.17 -8.25 3.02
CA PRO A 36 3.31 -8.38 4.19
C PRO A 36 4.11 -8.66 5.46
N ASP A 37 3.68 -8.05 6.57
CA ASP A 37 4.33 -8.15 7.89
C ASP A 37 5.76 -7.61 7.95
N LYS A 38 6.17 -6.78 6.98
CA LYS A 38 7.44 -6.07 6.95
C LYS A 38 7.22 -4.56 7.05
N PRO A 39 8.22 -3.82 7.54
CA PRO A 39 8.17 -2.36 7.56
C PRO A 39 8.23 -1.79 6.15
N GLY A 40 7.53 -0.67 5.97
CA GLY A 40 7.60 0.17 4.78
C GLY A 40 7.34 1.62 5.15
N PRO A 41 7.91 2.59 4.41
CA PRO A 41 7.67 4.00 4.64
C PRO A 41 6.22 4.36 4.28
N VAL A 42 5.63 5.22 5.09
CA VAL A 42 4.33 5.85 4.83
C VAL A 42 4.36 7.30 5.29
N THR A 43 3.56 8.15 4.67
CA THR A 43 3.30 9.48 5.20
C THR A 43 1.91 9.50 5.81
N ARG A 44 1.82 9.86 7.10
CA ARG A 44 0.58 9.87 7.90
C ARG A 44 0.35 11.22 8.57
N ASN A 45 -0.87 11.48 8.98
CA ASN A 45 -1.15 12.54 9.95
C ASN A 45 -0.86 11.99 11.35
N SER A 46 -0.09 12.72 12.14
CA SER A 46 0.17 12.40 13.53
C SER A 46 -0.93 12.95 14.47
N ALA A 47 -0.85 12.60 15.76
CA ALA A 47 -1.86 13.02 16.75
C ALA A 47 -1.91 14.54 16.97
N ASP A 48 -0.83 15.27 16.70
CA ASP A 48 -0.75 16.73 16.78
C ASP A 48 -1.13 17.44 15.47
N GLY A 49 -1.58 16.68 14.46
CA GLY A 49 -2.00 17.20 13.16
C GLY A 49 -0.87 17.43 12.18
N GLU A 50 0.37 17.19 12.57
CA GLU A 50 1.51 17.29 11.67
C GLU A 50 1.59 16.07 10.74
N ARG A 51 2.11 16.28 9.55
CA ARG A 51 2.34 15.20 8.59
C ARG A 51 3.75 14.65 8.77
N GLU A 52 3.87 13.33 8.96
CA GLU A 52 5.16 12.70 9.22
C GLU A 52 5.42 11.50 8.31
N LEU A 53 6.67 11.39 7.84
CA LEU A 53 7.20 10.21 7.14
C LEU A 53 7.72 9.24 8.19
N VAL A 54 7.20 8.01 8.21
CA VAL A 54 7.48 7.01 9.24
C VAL A 54 7.49 5.59 8.65
N ASN A 55 8.24 4.67 9.24
CA ASN A 55 8.17 3.25 8.88
C ASN A 55 7.12 2.53 9.73
N LEU A 56 6.10 1.97 9.08
CA LEU A 56 5.05 1.16 9.72
C LEU A 56 5.08 -0.27 9.17
N THR A 57 4.53 -1.22 9.92
CA THR A 57 4.42 -2.62 9.46
C THR A 57 3.18 -2.82 8.58
N TRP A 58 3.36 -3.41 7.41
CA TRP A 58 2.27 -3.67 6.48
C TRP A 58 1.38 -4.83 6.93
N GLY A 59 0.14 -4.53 7.24
CA GLY A 59 -0.89 -5.48 7.66
C GLY A 59 -1.70 -4.95 8.84
N MET A 60 -2.86 -4.35 8.57
CA MET A 60 -3.82 -3.88 9.57
C MET A 60 -4.35 -5.03 10.42
N PRO A 61 -4.82 -4.77 11.65
CA PRO A 61 -5.38 -5.82 12.50
C PRO A 61 -6.53 -6.54 11.82
N SER A 62 -6.52 -7.86 11.87
CA SER A 62 -7.62 -8.68 11.37
C SER A 62 -8.86 -8.58 12.27
N PRO A 63 -10.07 -8.79 11.73
CA PRO A 63 -11.25 -8.93 12.56
C PRO A 63 -11.07 -10.05 13.60
N PRO A 64 -11.49 -9.88 14.86
CA PRO A 64 -11.27 -10.86 15.94
C PRO A 64 -11.77 -12.28 15.62
N PHE A 65 -12.85 -12.39 14.84
CA PHE A 65 -13.38 -13.69 14.43
C PHE A 65 -12.48 -14.44 13.43
N VAL A 66 -11.54 -13.74 12.78
CA VAL A 66 -10.55 -14.32 11.85
C VAL A 66 -9.39 -14.93 12.62
N THR A 67 -8.84 -14.22 13.59
CA THR A 67 -7.67 -14.65 14.36
C THR A 67 -7.98 -15.78 15.32
N LYS A 68 -9.19 -15.79 15.92
CA LYS A 68 -9.64 -16.82 16.87
C LYS A 68 -8.61 -17.09 17.98
N GLY A 69 -7.96 -16.03 18.50
CA GLY A 69 -6.93 -16.15 19.53
C GLY A 69 -5.55 -16.63 19.05
N LYS A 70 -5.32 -16.69 17.75
CA LYS A 70 -3.99 -16.94 17.15
C LYS A 70 -3.29 -15.62 16.83
N PRO A 71 -1.96 -15.66 16.69
CA PRO A 71 -1.21 -14.49 16.20
C PRO A 71 -1.78 -13.97 14.89
N ASP A 72 -1.86 -12.64 14.76
CA ASP A 72 -2.45 -12.00 13.60
C ASP A 72 -1.43 -11.81 12.47
N TYR A 73 -1.71 -12.33 11.29
CA TYR A 73 -0.92 -12.08 10.08
C TYR A 73 -1.19 -10.70 9.45
N GLY A 74 -2.33 -10.10 9.84
CA GLY A 74 -2.78 -8.81 9.35
C GLY A 74 -3.47 -8.84 7.98
N VAL A 75 -4.24 -7.79 7.74
CA VAL A 75 -4.93 -7.54 6.48
C VAL A 75 -4.18 -6.46 5.71
N THR A 76 -3.58 -6.81 4.60
CA THR A 76 -2.77 -5.91 3.77
C THR A 76 -3.61 -5.06 2.82
N ASN A 77 -4.75 -5.61 2.37
CA ASN A 77 -5.61 -5.05 1.32
C ASN A 77 -7.05 -4.91 1.84
N ILE A 78 -7.58 -3.70 1.83
CA ILE A 78 -8.86 -3.36 2.43
C ILE A 78 -9.87 -3.03 1.32
N ARG A 79 -10.85 -3.90 1.11
CA ARG A 79 -11.85 -3.72 0.06
C ARG A 79 -13.18 -3.19 0.58
N ASN A 80 -13.75 -3.84 1.58
CA ASN A 80 -15.06 -3.53 2.11
C ASN A 80 -14.98 -2.52 3.23
N VAL A 81 -14.87 -1.24 2.87
CA VAL A 81 -14.81 -0.12 3.81
C VAL A 81 -16.11 0.11 4.59
N ASP A 82 -17.24 -0.42 4.13
CA ASP A 82 -18.51 -0.34 4.84
C ASP A 82 -18.61 -1.31 6.03
N SER A 83 -17.66 -2.24 6.13
CA SER A 83 -17.56 -3.12 7.30
C SER A 83 -17.33 -2.32 8.58
N PRO A 84 -18.07 -2.60 9.67
CA PRO A 84 -17.85 -1.96 10.97
C PRO A 84 -16.41 -2.06 11.48
N HIS A 85 -15.69 -3.11 11.08
CA HIS A 85 -14.30 -3.31 11.44
C HIS A 85 -13.40 -2.18 10.92
N TRP A 86 -13.60 -1.71 9.67
CA TRP A 86 -12.76 -0.71 9.04
C TRP A 86 -13.19 0.72 9.32
N ARG A 87 -14.47 0.98 9.60
CA ARG A 87 -15.02 2.34 9.81
C ARG A 87 -14.26 3.16 10.84
N ARG A 88 -13.74 2.52 11.89
CA ARG A 88 -12.99 3.18 12.96
C ARG A 88 -11.69 3.84 12.49
N TRP A 89 -11.15 3.43 11.36
CA TRP A 89 -9.88 3.91 10.82
C TRP A 89 -10.03 4.72 9.51
N LEU A 90 -11.27 5.11 9.17
CA LEU A 90 -11.51 5.88 7.94
C LEU A 90 -11.48 7.40 8.16
N ALA A 91 -11.34 7.88 9.40
CA ALA A 91 -11.20 9.30 9.69
C ALA A 91 -9.77 9.81 9.38
N PRO A 92 -9.59 11.11 9.10
CA PRO A 92 -8.31 11.67 8.64
C PRO A 92 -7.09 11.31 9.52
N GLN A 93 -7.26 11.24 10.84
CA GLN A 93 -6.17 10.90 11.78
C GLN A 93 -5.64 9.47 11.62
N HIS A 94 -6.34 8.60 10.91
CA HIS A 94 -5.93 7.24 10.60
C HIS A 94 -5.56 7.03 9.14
N ARG A 95 -5.53 8.10 8.33
CA ARG A 95 -5.15 7.97 6.92
C ARG A 95 -3.67 8.19 6.73
N CYS A 96 -3.14 7.49 5.76
CA CYS A 96 -1.78 7.64 5.29
C CYS A 96 -1.73 7.50 3.77
N ILE A 97 -0.62 7.87 3.18
CA ILE A 97 -0.27 7.56 1.81
C ILE A 97 0.94 6.63 1.82
N VAL A 98 0.89 5.62 0.96
CA VAL A 98 1.91 4.58 0.87
C VAL A 98 2.65 4.75 -0.45
N PRO A 99 3.93 5.16 -0.45
CA PRO A 99 4.70 5.37 -1.68
C PRO A 99 4.95 4.05 -2.40
N TRP A 100 4.95 4.10 -3.73
CA TRP A 100 5.29 2.98 -4.59
C TRP A 100 5.75 3.47 -5.96
N THR A 101 6.58 2.67 -6.65
CA THR A 101 6.96 2.88 -8.05
C THR A 101 6.44 1.75 -8.93
N ALA A 102 6.35 0.53 -8.39
CA ALA A 102 5.69 -0.60 -9.03
C ALA A 102 5.01 -1.51 -8.00
N PHE A 103 3.93 -2.17 -8.36
CA PHE A 103 3.29 -3.20 -7.54
C PHE A 103 3.13 -4.51 -8.29
N CYS A 104 3.13 -5.62 -7.55
CA CYS A 104 3.14 -6.96 -8.09
C CYS A 104 1.84 -7.70 -7.81
N GLU A 105 1.29 -8.32 -8.85
CA GLU A 105 0.29 -9.38 -8.75
C GLU A 105 0.83 -10.67 -9.39
N TYR A 106 0.30 -11.80 -8.96
CA TYR A 106 0.77 -13.09 -9.42
C TYR A 106 -0.18 -13.68 -10.44
N GLU A 107 0.30 -13.80 -11.69
CA GLU A 107 -0.38 -14.51 -12.76
C GLU A 107 -0.40 -16.01 -12.45
N ASP A 108 -1.55 -16.65 -12.67
CA ASP A 108 -1.77 -18.06 -12.36
C ASP A 108 -1.18 -18.95 -13.49
N THR A 109 0.14 -19.10 -13.47
CA THR A 109 0.90 -19.90 -14.43
C THR A 109 1.41 -21.20 -13.80
N THR A 110 1.63 -22.23 -14.63
CA THR A 110 2.15 -23.54 -14.21
C THR A 110 3.61 -23.67 -14.66
N PRO A 111 4.54 -24.25 -13.84
CA PRO A 111 4.35 -24.88 -12.54
C PRO A 111 4.36 -23.93 -11.35
N LYS A 112 4.65 -22.64 -11.55
CA LYS A 112 4.69 -21.60 -10.51
C LYS A 112 3.97 -20.36 -11.01
N LYS A 113 3.36 -19.63 -10.08
CA LYS A 113 2.80 -18.31 -10.34
C LYS A 113 3.90 -17.34 -10.76
N THR A 114 3.64 -16.60 -11.83
CA THR A 114 4.59 -15.61 -12.36
C THR A 114 4.31 -14.24 -11.76
N PRO A 115 5.29 -13.58 -11.13
CA PRO A 115 5.12 -12.20 -10.68
C PRO A 115 5.01 -11.27 -11.89
N ARG A 116 3.99 -10.42 -11.88
CA ARG A 116 3.71 -9.43 -12.92
C ARG A 116 3.68 -8.05 -12.28
N TRP A 117 4.50 -7.17 -12.79
CA TRP A 117 4.68 -5.83 -12.25
C TRP A 117 3.86 -4.80 -13.01
N PHE A 118 3.25 -3.90 -12.28
CA PHE A 118 2.47 -2.79 -12.81
C PHE A 118 3.09 -1.47 -12.34
N ALA A 119 3.17 -0.50 -13.24
CA ALA A 119 3.65 0.85 -12.98
C ALA A 119 2.82 1.88 -13.74
N LEU A 120 2.98 3.15 -13.46
CA LEU A 120 2.33 4.22 -14.23
C LEU A 120 2.87 4.26 -15.67
N ASN A 121 4.17 4.11 -15.83
CA ASN A 121 4.83 4.00 -17.13
C ASN A 121 6.19 3.29 -16.99
N LYS A 122 6.97 3.21 -18.06
CA LYS A 122 8.27 2.51 -18.11
C LYS A 122 9.35 3.12 -17.21
N SER A 123 9.24 4.40 -16.82
CA SER A 123 10.18 5.04 -15.91
C SER A 123 9.84 4.82 -14.44
N GLU A 124 8.75 4.11 -14.16
CA GLU A 124 8.27 3.76 -12.82
C GLU A 124 8.22 4.95 -11.85
N PRO A 125 7.55 6.05 -12.22
CA PRO A 125 7.52 7.24 -11.37
C PRO A 125 6.82 6.98 -10.05
N LEU A 126 7.20 7.74 -9.03
CA LEU A 126 6.60 7.68 -7.70
C LEU A 126 5.11 8.03 -7.73
N ALA A 127 4.31 7.21 -7.09
CA ALA A 127 2.90 7.46 -6.81
C ALA A 127 2.56 6.93 -5.39
N PHE A 128 1.29 7.07 -4.99
CA PHE A 128 0.86 6.67 -3.66
C PHE A 128 -0.36 5.76 -3.71
N PHE A 129 -0.45 4.81 -2.77
CA PHE A 129 -1.71 4.15 -2.47
C PHE A 129 -2.45 4.87 -1.34
N ALA A 130 -3.76 4.90 -1.42
CA ALA A 130 -4.62 5.39 -0.34
C ALA A 130 -4.61 4.40 0.82
N GLY A 131 -3.90 4.72 1.89
CA GLY A 131 -3.69 3.86 3.05
C GLY A 131 -4.43 4.30 4.29
N ILE A 132 -4.57 3.37 5.22
CA ILE A 132 -4.99 3.64 6.61
C ILE A 132 -3.99 3.00 7.57
N TRP A 133 -3.87 3.57 8.76
CA TRP A 133 -2.94 3.12 9.79
C TRP A 133 -3.55 3.13 11.19
N THR A 134 -2.92 2.39 12.11
CA THR A 134 -3.31 2.39 13.52
C THR A 134 -2.16 1.95 14.44
N PRO A 135 -2.01 2.54 15.63
CA PRO A 135 -1.33 1.86 16.71
C PRO A 135 -2.17 0.66 17.13
N TRP A 136 -1.55 -0.45 17.45
CA TRP A 136 -2.23 -1.67 17.85
C TRP A 136 -1.38 -2.48 18.82
N LYS A 137 -2.03 -2.99 19.88
CA LYS A 137 -1.41 -3.89 20.85
C LYS A 137 -1.95 -5.28 20.70
N GLY A 138 -1.05 -6.25 20.49
CA GLY A 138 -1.45 -7.62 20.31
C GLY A 138 -0.29 -8.53 19.89
N GLU A 139 -0.61 -9.71 19.41
CA GLU A 139 0.36 -10.70 18.98
C GLU A 139 0.34 -10.86 17.44
N ARG A 140 1.44 -10.49 16.79
CA ARG A 140 1.66 -10.57 15.35
C ARG A 140 2.47 -11.80 14.98
N GLY A 141 2.43 -12.18 13.70
CA GLY A 141 3.28 -13.21 13.13
C GLY A 141 2.65 -14.59 13.06
N SER A 142 3.48 -15.62 13.06
CA SER A 142 3.03 -17.01 12.95
C SER A 142 2.97 -17.70 14.31
N MET A 143 2.24 -18.80 14.38
CA MET A 143 2.23 -19.68 15.58
C MET A 143 3.64 -20.14 15.99
N LYS A 144 4.57 -20.24 15.02
CA LYS A 144 5.97 -20.64 15.28
C LYS A 144 6.85 -19.47 15.73
N ASN A 145 6.47 -18.26 15.40
CA ASN A 145 7.22 -17.05 15.72
C ASN A 145 6.26 -15.89 16.04
N PRO A 146 5.57 -15.96 17.17
CA PRO A 146 4.68 -14.90 17.63
C PRO A 146 5.49 -13.72 18.15
N ARG A 147 4.98 -12.50 17.91
CA ARG A 147 5.56 -11.23 18.38
C ARG A 147 4.49 -10.44 19.10
N ALA A 148 4.42 -10.59 20.41
CA ALA A 148 3.54 -9.79 21.26
C ALA A 148 4.16 -8.41 21.52
N GLY A 149 3.31 -7.39 21.58
CA GLY A 149 3.73 -6.03 21.91
C GLY A 149 2.88 -4.94 21.29
N ASP A 150 3.45 -3.74 21.28
CA ASP A 150 2.88 -2.58 20.65
C ASP A 150 3.41 -2.51 19.19
N HIS A 151 2.53 -2.28 18.25
CA HIS A 151 2.81 -2.23 16.82
C HIS A 151 2.17 -0.98 16.22
N GLU A 152 2.78 -0.44 15.20
CA GLU A 152 2.17 0.54 14.31
C GLU A 152 1.98 -0.10 12.93
N LEU A 153 0.73 -0.18 12.51
CA LEU A 153 0.32 -1.00 11.36
C LEU A 153 -0.33 -0.14 10.29
N PHE A 154 -0.10 -0.49 9.02
CA PHE A 154 -0.80 0.11 7.90
C PHE A 154 -1.33 -0.94 6.93
N GLY A 155 -2.26 -0.52 6.11
CA GLY A 155 -2.75 -1.23 4.93
C GLY A 155 -3.31 -0.23 3.96
N PHE A 156 -3.54 -0.61 2.72
CA PHE A 156 -4.12 0.30 1.73
C PHE A 156 -5.44 -0.25 1.18
N LEU A 157 -6.24 0.68 0.69
CA LEU A 157 -7.53 0.36 0.11
C LEU A 157 -7.35 -0.27 -1.28
N THR A 158 -8.31 -1.13 -1.63
CA THR A 158 -8.43 -1.69 -2.97
C THR A 158 -9.79 -1.36 -3.57
N CYS A 159 -9.84 -1.35 -4.90
CA CYS A 159 -11.04 -1.13 -5.71
C CYS A 159 -11.16 -2.21 -6.79
N ASP A 160 -12.12 -2.11 -7.70
CA ASP A 160 -12.23 -3.00 -8.85
C ASP A 160 -10.98 -2.91 -9.73
N ALA A 161 -10.56 -4.03 -10.29
CA ALA A 161 -9.46 -4.05 -11.23
C ALA A 161 -9.85 -3.35 -12.54
N ASN A 162 -8.97 -2.49 -13.04
CA ASN A 162 -9.10 -1.89 -14.37
C ASN A 162 -8.70 -2.89 -15.47
N GLU A 163 -8.84 -2.50 -16.74
CA GLU A 163 -8.58 -3.39 -17.87
C GLU A 163 -7.11 -3.84 -18.00
N VAL A 164 -6.15 -3.13 -17.39
CA VAL A 164 -4.73 -3.50 -17.38
C VAL A 164 -4.43 -4.56 -16.32
N VAL A 165 -5.02 -4.43 -15.12
CA VAL A 165 -4.79 -5.37 -14.01
C VAL A 165 -5.66 -6.61 -14.12
N LYS A 166 -6.88 -6.47 -14.61
CA LYS A 166 -7.91 -7.52 -14.67
C LYS A 166 -7.47 -8.85 -15.30
N PRO A 167 -6.67 -8.88 -16.39
CA PRO A 167 -6.19 -10.13 -16.96
C PRO A 167 -5.32 -10.97 -16.02
N ILE A 168 -4.59 -10.32 -15.11
CA ILE A 168 -3.69 -10.96 -14.15
C ILE A 168 -4.40 -11.19 -12.81
N HIS A 169 -5.13 -10.18 -12.33
CA HIS A 169 -5.86 -10.23 -11.07
C HIS A 169 -7.23 -9.58 -11.20
N ALA A 170 -8.24 -10.37 -11.58
CA ALA A 170 -9.58 -9.87 -11.91
C ALA A 170 -10.34 -9.24 -10.73
N LYS A 171 -9.94 -9.54 -9.48
CA LYS A 171 -10.76 -9.20 -8.30
C LYS A 171 -10.56 -7.79 -7.78
N ALA A 172 -9.35 -7.24 -7.85
CA ALA A 172 -9.05 -5.96 -7.23
C ALA A 172 -7.71 -5.38 -7.72
N MET A 173 -7.57 -4.07 -7.56
CA MET A 173 -6.29 -3.36 -7.64
C MET A 173 -6.17 -2.38 -6.46
N PRO A 174 -4.97 -1.93 -6.09
CA PRO A 174 -4.80 -0.85 -5.12
C PRO A 174 -5.49 0.44 -5.57
N VAL A 175 -5.96 1.23 -4.60
CA VAL A 175 -6.43 2.60 -4.86
C VAL A 175 -5.20 3.50 -5.04
N ILE A 176 -5.04 4.03 -6.24
CA ILE A 176 -3.88 4.82 -6.66
C ILE A 176 -4.21 6.31 -6.62
N LEU A 177 -3.29 7.11 -6.07
CA LEU A 177 -3.33 8.56 -6.01
C LEU A 177 -2.07 9.11 -6.70
N THR A 178 -2.25 9.96 -7.70
CA THR A 178 -1.14 10.60 -8.43
C THR A 178 -1.16 12.12 -8.30
N GLU A 179 -2.35 12.70 -8.16
CA GLU A 179 -2.52 14.15 -8.13
C GLU A 179 -2.37 14.70 -6.72
N PRO A 180 -1.63 15.81 -6.52
CA PRO A 180 -1.50 16.45 -5.21
C PRO A 180 -2.85 16.78 -4.56
N ALA A 181 -3.86 17.15 -5.35
CA ALA A 181 -5.20 17.42 -4.86
C ALA A 181 -5.91 16.17 -4.32
N GLU A 182 -5.71 14.99 -4.93
CA GLU A 182 -6.26 13.72 -4.45
C GLU A 182 -5.57 13.27 -3.16
N ILE A 183 -4.24 13.46 -3.09
CA ILE A 183 -3.45 13.17 -1.89
C ILE A 183 -3.95 14.02 -0.71
N GLU A 184 -4.12 15.32 -0.94
CA GLU A 184 -4.63 16.23 0.08
C GLU A 184 -6.07 15.88 0.49
N LEU A 185 -6.94 15.63 -0.48
CA LEU A 185 -8.32 15.18 -0.23
C LEU A 185 -8.33 13.88 0.60
N TRP A 186 -7.46 12.91 0.27
CA TRP A 186 -7.34 11.67 1.02
C TRP A 186 -6.91 11.91 2.46
N LEU A 187 -5.91 12.73 2.70
CA LEU A 187 -5.34 12.93 4.03
C LEU A 187 -6.20 13.81 4.94
N THR A 188 -7.03 14.72 4.39
CA THR A 188 -7.68 15.77 5.20
C THR A 188 -9.20 15.76 5.18
N ALA A 189 -9.85 15.31 4.09
CA ALA A 189 -11.29 15.44 3.92
C ALA A 189 -12.08 14.45 4.78
N GLU A 190 -13.33 14.78 5.07
CA GLU A 190 -14.29 13.85 5.67
C GLU A 190 -14.45 12.58 4.81
N TRP A 191 -14.81 11.45 5.45
CA TRP A 191 -14.94 10.18 4.73
C TRP A 191 -15.93 10.22 3.56
N LYS A 192 -17.03 10.96 3.71
CA LYS A 192 -18.04 11.11 2.65
C LYS A 192 -17.47 11.64 1.33
N ASP A 193 -16.41 12.47 1.42
CA ASP A 193 -15.73 13.07 0.28
C ASP A 193 -14.52 12.20 -0.17
N ALA A 194 -13.73 11.73 0.78
CA ALA A 194 -12.55 10.90 0.48
C ALA A 194 -12.90 9.54 -0.15
N LYS A 195 -14.05 8.96 0.19
CA LYS A 195 -14.46 7.64 -0.34
C LYS A 195 -14.58 7.57 -1.86
N GLN A 196 -14.81 8.72 -2.53
CA GLN A 196 -14.85 8.78 -4.01
C GLN A 196 -13.51 8.39 -4.66
N LEU A 197 -12.41 8.47 -3.92
CA LEU A 197 -11.09 8.04 -4.39
C LEU A 197 -10.95 6.52 -4.43
N GLN A 198 -11.84 5.75 -3.79
CA GLN A 198 -11.87 4.29 -3.90
C GLN A 198 -12.46 3.86 -5.24
N ARG A 199 -11.75 4.12 -6.31
CA ARG A 199 -12.13 3.87 -7.70
C ARG A 199 -10.96 3.24 -8.48
N PRO A 200 -11.23 2.51 -9.58
CA PRO A 200 -10.18 2.05 -10.48
C PRO A 200 -9.36 3.23 -11.02
N PHE A 201 -8.06 3.03 -11.12
CA PHE A 201 -7.17 3.99 -11.79
C PHE A 201 -7.36 3.90 -13.31
N PRO A 202 -7.27 5.01 -14.07
CA PRO A 202 -7.42 5.00 -15.51
C PRO A 202 -6.49 3.99 -16.20
N SER A 203 -7.03 3.17 -17.10
CA SER A 203 -6.26 2.10 -17.75
C SER A 203 -5.20 2.63 -18.69
N ASP A 204 -5.40 3.79 -19.29
CA ASP A 204 -4.46 4.46 -20.19
C ASP A 204 -3.32 5.17 -19.45
N ALA A 205 -3.44 5.34 -18.14
CA ALA A 205 -2.44 5.99 -17.28
C ALA A 205 -1.55 5.00 -16.50
N MET A 206 -1.64 3.70 -16.81
CA MET A 206 -0.78 2.67 -16.21
C MET A 206 -0.50 1.54 -17.19
N MET A 207 0.50 0.71 -16.88
CA MET A 207 0.88 -0.39 -17.73
C MET A 207 1.35 -1.63 -16.95
N LEU A 208 1.28 -2.78 -17.61
CA LEU A 208 1.97 -3.99 -17.23
C LEU A 208 3.42 -3.90 -17.74
N LEU A 209 4.38 -4.03 -16.84
CA LEU A 209 5.80 -4.03 -17.22
C LEU A 209 6.18 -5.34 -17.92
N PRO A 210 7.17 -5.32 -18.82
CA PRO A 210 7.75 -6.54 -19.40
C PRO A 210 8.23 -7.49 -18.31
N LEU A 211 8.24 -8.78 -18.60
CA LEU A 211 8.86 -9.76 -17.72
C LEU A 211 10.35 -9.47 -17.56
N GLU A 212 10.85 -9.55 -16.35
CA GLU A 212 12.28 -9.46 -16.07
C GLU A 212 13.02 -10.55 -16.88
N GLY A 213 13.97 -10.16 -17.71
CA GLY A 213 14.69 -11.05 -18.62
C GLY A 213 14.24 -11.02 -20.09
N ALA A 214 13.04 -10.53 -20.43
CA ALA A 214 12.58 -10.42 -21.81
C ALA A 214 13.30 -9.32 -22.62
N GLN A 215 14.02 -8.43 -21.97
CA GLN A 215 14.79 -7.36 -22.66
C GLN A 215 16.12 -7.84 -23.24
N GLN A 216 16.62 -9.01 -22.87
CA GLN A 216 17.89 -9.54 -23.41
C GLN A 216 17.72 -10.25 -24.77
N GLU A 217 16.53 -10.73 -25.10
CA GLU A 217 16.30 -11.44 -26.38
C GLU A 217 16.05 -10.51 -27.58
N LEU A 218 15.76 -9.23 -27.37
CA LEU A 218 15.50 -8.26 -28.44
C LEU A 218 16.76 -7.51 -28.95
N LEU A 219 17.93 -7.76 -28.34
CA LEU A 219 19.20 -7.14 -28.69
C LEU A 219 20.25 -8.15 -29.26
N MET A 220 19.85 -9.37 -29.53
CA MET A 220 20.62 -10.37 -30.23
C MET A 220 19.98 -10.64 -31.62
#